data_9b5888b1ba68351a164ac7ff1cd1e1f4
#
_entry.id   9b5888b1ba68351a164ac7ff1cd1e1f4
#
_cell.length_a   1.000
_cell.length_b   1.000
_cell.length_c   1.000
_cell.angle_alpha   90.00
_cell.angle_beta   90.00
_cell.angle_gamma   90.00
#
_symmetry.space_group_name_H-M   'P 1'
#
loop_
_entity.id
_entity.type
_entity.pdbx_description
1 polymer ?
#
loop_
_entity_poly.entity_id
_entity_poly.type
_entity_poly.pdbx_seq_one_letter_code
_entity_poly.pdbx_strand_id
1 'polypeptide(L)'
;MTTDTPETTSLDFEPQTDWHRLPSGMTLHEVPGVSVAADDTVYLLTRNTANPVIVLTSDGEFLRTFGAGTFTDRTHAILAAHDGYIYCADDGSHTITKWTPEGELVLTIGTPGESAPKFSGRPFNRPTDMVVTDDGTILISDGYGNARIHRYSPQGELLQSWGEPGIDPGQFMVPHNLGLDGDRLYVADREAHRVQVFRTDGTLLDVWNNIHRPCGMTVGPDGNVYVGELNGVALMEGAPAIGHRISVYDREGTPLGRYGDAEEGEAPGQFIAPHGLAVDSRGDVYVAEVSFTIRGSHLDPPRDLKSLTKLHRKR
;
A
#
# COMPACT_ATOMS: atom_id res chain seq x y z
N MET A 1 -1.22 -21.79 -33.29
CA MET A 1 -1.46 -20.40 -32.85
C MET A 1 -0.38 -20.09 -31.86
N THR A 2 0.65 -19.34 -32.27
CA THR A 2 1.67 -18.80 -31.37
C THR A 2 1.00 -17.67 -30.59
N THR A 3 0.75 -17.88 -29.32
CA THR A 3 0.36 -16.79 -28.43
C THR A 3 1.61 -15.93 -28.23
N ASP A 4 1.70 -14.83 -28.95
CA ASP A 4 2.66 -13.76 -28.62
C ASP A 4 2.26 -13.25 -27.22
N THR A 5 2.95 -13.78 -26.20
CA THR A 5 2.94 -13.16 -24.88
C THR A 5 3.66 -11.81 -25.07
N PRO A 6 3.05 -10.67 -24.78
CA PRO A 6 3.76 -9.40 -24.87
C PRO A 6 5.03 -9.50 -24.02
N GLU A 7 6.20 -9.25 -24.61
CA GLU A 7 7.45 -9.12 -23.87
C GLU A 7 7.27 -7.98 -22.89
N THR A 8 7.14 -8.30 -21.60
CA THR A 8 7.18 -7.28 -20.55
C THR A 8 8.54 -6.64 -20.57
N THR A 9 8.61 -5.38 -20.97
CA THR A 9 9.83 -4.58 -20.92
C THR A 9 10.36 -4.53 -19.49
N SER A 10 11.67 -4.77 -19.32
CA SER A 10 12.30 -4.51 -18.04
C SER A 10 12.21 -3.02 -17.74
N LEU A 11 11.65 -2.67 -16.58
CA LEU A 11 11.62 -1.29 -16.12
C LEU A 11 13.04 -0.88 -15.71
N ASP A 12 13.54 0.23 -16.22
CA ASP A 12 14.91 0.68 -15.94
C ASP A 12 14.92 1.63 -14.74
N PHE A 13 15.10 1.03 -13.56
CA PHE A 13 15.26 1.75 -12.31
C PHE A 13 16.64 1.50 -11.70
N GLU A 14 17.14 2.49 -10.96
CA GLU A 14 18.32 2.39 -10.12
C GLU A 14 17.90 2.37 -8.64
N PRO A 15 18.11 1.25 -7.91
CA PRO A 15 17.69 1.16 -6.53
C PRO A 15 18.63 1.95 -5.60
N GLN A 16 18.05 2.75 -4.72
CA GLN A 16 18.72 3.54 -3.70
C GLN A 16 18.20 3.09 -2.33
N THR A 17 18.95 2.25 -1.63
CA THR A 17 18.55 1.69 -0.33
C THR A 17 18.82 2.64 0.84
N ASP A 18 19.86 3.49 0.73
CA ASP A 18 20.34 4.37 1.79
C ASP A 18 20.10 5.86 1.47
N TRP A 19 19.04 6.18 0.72
CA TRP A 19 18.74 7.55 0.35
C TRP A 19 18.22 8.41 1.52
N HIS A 20 17.57 7.80 2.53
CA HIS A 20 16.97 8.47 3.67
C HIS A 20 18.00 8.69 4.80
N ARG A 21 17.96 9.86 5.42
CA ARG A 21 18.85 10.28 6.50
C ARG A 21 18.04 10.57 7.76
N LEU A 22 18.03 9.62 8.68
CA LEU A 22 17.32 9.76 9.93
C LEU A 22 18.22 10.33 11.02
N PRO A 23 17.67 11.07 12.01
CA PRO A 23 18.38 11.47 13.22
C PRO A 23 19.02 10.26 13.93
N SER A 24 20.16 10.50 14.60
CA SER A 24 20.86 9.45 15.35
C SER A 24 19.94 8.78 16.37
N GLY A 25 19.89 7.44 16.33
CA GLY A 25 19.05 6.62 17.22
C GLY A 25 17.62 6.44 16.77
N MET A 26 17.17 7.09 15.70
CA MET A 26 15.88 6.83 15.09
C MET A 26 15.96 5.64 14.12
N THR A 27 15.03 4.70 14.21
CA THR A 27 14.94 3.53 13.32
C THR A 27 13.57 3.46 12.69
N LEU A 28 13.49 2.86 11.51
CA LEU A 28 12.22 2.58 10.84
C LEU A 28 11.49 1.39 11.46
N HIS A 29 12.22 0.41 11.97
CA HIS A 29 11.77 -0.95 12.28
C HIS A 29 11.24 -1.63 11.01
N GLU A 30 9.97 -1.38 10.62
CA GLU A 30 9.45 -1.71 9.29
C GLU A 30 8.46 -0.64 8.82
N VAL A 31 8.27 -0.55 7.49
CA VAL A 31 7.50 0.50 6.86
C VAL A 31 6.34 -0.11 6.07
N PRO A 32 5.13 -0.24 6.66
CA PRO A 32 3.99 -0.77 5.92
C PRO A 32 3.44 0.18 4.86
N GLY A 33 3.67 1.49 4.98
CA GLY A 33 3.12 2.48 4.06
C GLY A 33 4.07 3.62 3.74
N VAL A 34 4.00 4.10 2.50
CA VAL A 34 4.66 5.31 2.00
C VAL A 34 3.71 6.08 1.12
N SER A 35 3.75 7.40 1.19
CA SER A 35 3.02 8.29 0.29
C SER A 35 3.85 9.52 -0.03
N VAL A 36 3.62 10.09 -1.21
CA VAL A 36 4.30 11.30 -1.68
C VAL A 36 3.24 12.37 -1.92
N ALA A 37 3.44 13.54 -1.32
CA ALA A 37 2.56 14.69 -1.52
C ALA A 37 2.86 15.37 -2.88
N ALA A 38 1.99 16.30 -3.29
CA ALA A 38 2.12 17.02 -4.58
C ALA A 38 3.40 17.88 -4.69
N ASP A 39 4.04 18.22 -3.58
CA ASP A 39 5.32 18.93 -3.50
C ASP A 39 6.53 17.99 -3.37
N ASP A 40 6.34 16.70 -3.62
CA ASP A 40 7.32 15.62 -3.45
C ASP A 40 7.80 15.39 -1.99
N THR A 41 7.09 15.91 -0.99
CA THR A 41 7.31 15.55 0.41
C THR A 41 6.92 14.09 0.63
N VAL A 42 7.81 13.29 1.25
CA VAL A 42 7.62 11.86 1.46
C VAL A 42 7.17 11.59 2.90
N TYR A 43 6.06 10.89 3.02
CA TYR A 43 5.50 10.44 4.29
C TYR A 43 5.64 8.93 4.43
N LEU A 44 6.30 8.49 5.49
CA LEU A 44 6.45 7.08 5.85
C LEU A 44 5.55 6.79 7.05
N LEU A 45 4.79 5.71 6.97
CA LEU A 45 4.15 5.13 8.15
C LEU A 45 4.97 3.94 8.60
N THR A 46 5.39 3.92 9.85
CA THR A 46 6.27 2.89 10.42
C THR A 46 5.55 2.12 11.53
N ARG A 47 6.05 0.94 11.88
CA ARG A 47 5.63 0.20 13.08
C ARG A 47 6.46 0.52 14.32
N ASN A 48 7.30 1.54 14.23
CA ASN A 48 7.95 2.13 15.40
C ASN A 48 6.99 3.10 16.10
N THR A 49 6.34 2.68 17.16
CA THR A 49 5.32 3.46 17.87
C THR A 49 5.84 4.76 18.50
N ALA A 50 7.17 4.91 18.67
CA ALA A 50 7.77 6.17 19.11
C ALA A 50 7.83 7.22 17.98
N ASN A 51 7.92 6.78 16.72
CA ASN A 51 8.00 7.64 15.53
C ASN A 51 7.12 7.07 14.40
N PRO A 52 5.79 6.98 14.60
CA PRO A 52 4.93 6.23 13.68
C PRO A 52 4.81 6.89 12.30
N VAL A 53 4.78 8.21 12.22
CA VAL A 53 4.84 8.93 10.94
C VAL A 53 6.15 9.69 10.87
N ILE A 54 6.95 9.42 9.84
CA ILE A 54 8.21 10.12 9.54
C ILE A 54 8.03 10.89 8.24
N VAL A 55 8.44 12.15 8.22
CA VAL A 55 8.34 13.03 7.06
C VAL A 55 9.74 13.39 6.57
N LEU A 56 9.97 13.17 5.28
CA LEU A 56 11.24 13.40 4.61
C LEU A 56 11.05 14.31 3.38
N THR A 57 12.14 14.96 2.97
CA THR A 57 12.20 15.53 1.61
C THR A 57 12.36 14.41 0.57
N SER A 58 12.12 14.71 -0.72
CA SER A 58 12.39 13.78 -1.82
C SER A 58 13.86 13.34 -1.92
N ASP A 59 14.78 14.11 -1.34
CA ASP A 59 16.22 13.81 -1.25
C ASP A 59 16.59 13.04 0.03
N GLY A 60 15.58 12.68 0.85
CA GLY A 60 15.73 11.83 2.03
C GLY A 60 16.10 12.56 3.32
N GLU A 61 16.12 13.89 3.34
CA GLU A 61 16.40 14.66 4.57
C GLU A 61 15.21 14.60 5.52
N PHE A 62 15.47 14.31 6.79
CA PHE A 62 14.46 14.30 7.84
C PHE A 62 13.88 15.69 8.09
N LEU A 63 12.55 15.81 8.07
CA LEU A 63 11.84 17.04 8.37
C LEU A 63 11.22 17.02 9.78
N ARG A 64 10.44 15.99 10.09
CA ARG A 64 9.72 15.83 11.36
C ARG A 64 9.13 14.44 11.53
N THR A 65 8.61 14.18 12.70
CA THR A 65 7.76 13.00 13.01
C THR A 65 6.54 13.45 13.81
N PHE A 66 5.44 12.68 13.72
CA PHE A 66 4.23 12.91 14.50
C PHE A 66 3.45 11.61 14.75
N GLY A 67 2.37 11.72 15.55
CA GLY A 67 1.43 10.63 15.81
C GLY A 67 1.83 9.68 16.94
N ALA A 68 2.95 9.94 17.66
CA ALA A 68 3.34 9.14 18.81
C ALA A 68 2.19 9.06 19.85
N GLY A 69 1.92 7.85 20.36
CA GLY A 69 0.84 7.59 21.32
C GLY A 69 -0.55 7.42 20.71
N THR A 70 -0.71 7.59 19.39
CA THR A 70 -2.00 7.37 18.70
C THR A 70 -2.05 6.00 18.02
N PHE A 71 -0.94 5.57 17.45
CA PHE A 71 -0.89 4.35 16.64
C PHE A 71 -0.45 3.12 17.44
N THR A 72 -0.92 1.96 17.01
CA THR A 72 -0.42 0.66 17.45
C THR A 72 0.82 0.25 16.65
N ASP A 73 1.44 -0.89 16.99
CA ASP A 73 2.50 -1.53 16.20
C ASP A 73 1.96 -2.25 14.94
N ARG A 74 0.69 -2.01 14.60
CA ARG A 74 0.00 -2.57 13.45
C ARG A 74 -0.48 -1.52 12.46
N THR A 75 0.22 -0.40 12.40
CA THR A 75 0.01 0.57 11.32
C THR A 75 0.06 -0.11 9.95
N HIS A 76 -0.76 0.37 8.98
CA HIS A 76 -0.94 -0.37 7.73
C HIS A 76 -0.71 0.46 6.47
N ALA A 77 -1.38 1.59 6.30
CA ALA A 77 -1.26 2.44 5.11
C ALA A 77 -1.28 3.93 5.44
N ILE A 78 -0.68 4.74 4.58
CA ILE A 78 -0.65 6.20 4.67
C ILE A 78 -0.91 6.80 3.29
N LEU A 79 -1.65 7.91 3.26
CA LEU A 79 -1.95 8.69 2.07
C LEU A 79 -1.76 10.18 2.35
N ALA A 80 -0.87 10.83 1.63
CA ALA A 80 -0.84 12.28 1.47
C ALA A 80 -1.83 12.64 0.37
N ALA A 81 -3.03 13.04 0.76
CA ALA A 81 -4.13 13.24 -0.17
C ALA A 81 -4.09 14.62 -0.85
N HIS A 82 -4.72 14.72 -2.01
CA HIS A 82 -4.82 15.99 -2.77
C HIS A 82 -5.57 17.10 -2.02
N ASP A 83 -6.37 16.76 -0.99
CA ASP A 83 -7.04 17.72 -0.12
C ASP A 83 -6.10 18.38 0.90
N GLY A 84 -4.81 18.04 0.86
CA GLY A 84 -3.75 18.57 1.71
C GLY A 84 -3.65 17.93 3.09
N TYR A 85 -4.40 16.85 3.36
CA TYR A 85 -4.34 16.11 4.62
C TYR A 85 -3.62 14.78 4.46
N ILE A 86 -3.16 14.25 5.58
CA ILE A 86 -2.52 12.95 5.69
C ILE A 86 -3.51 11.97 6.34
N TYR A 87 -3.77 10.87 5.66
CA TYR A 87 -4.64 9.81 6.17
C TYR A 87 -3.80 8.59 6.53
N CYS A 88 -4.13 7.94 7.65
CA CYS A 88 -3.43 6.74 8.08
C CYS A 88 -4.43 5.66 8.47
N ALA A 89 -4.19 4.44 8.03
CA ALA A 89 -4.88 3.23 8.49
C ALA A 89 -4.05 2.53 9.57
N ASP A 90 -4.71 2.13 10.65
CA ASP A 90 -4.14 1.28 11.69
C ASP A 90 -5.06 0.07 11.89
N ASP A 91 -4.62 -1.10 11.43
CA ASP A 91 -5.41 -2.32 11.49
C ASP A 91 -5.51 -2.88 12.91
N GLY A 92 -4.61 -2.51 13.80
CA GLY A 92 -4.64 -2.90 15.20
C GLY A 92 -5.63 -2.10 16.02
N SER A 93 -5.73 -0.80 15.76
CA SER A 93 -6.73 0.07 16.40
C SER A 93 -8.10 0.04 15.72
N HIS A 94 -8.23 -0.54 14.53
CA HIS A 94 -9.44 -0.57 13.71
C HIS A 94 -9.91 0.82 13.29
N THR A 95 -8.99 1.73 12.97
CA THR A 95 -9.30 3.13 12.67
C THR A 95 -8.62 3.63 11.40
N ILE A 96 -9.24 4.66 10.82
CA ILE A 96 -8.62 5.59 9.88
C ILE A 96 -8.52 6.94 10.56
N THR A 97 -7.35 7.57 10.50
CA THR A 97 -7.11 8.90 11.08
C THR A 97 -6.74 9.90 9.99
N LYS A 98 -7.19 11.14 10.14
CA LYS A 98 -6.88 12.28 9.25
C LYS A 98 -6.08 13.31 10.05
N TRP A 99 -4.99 13.81 9.46
CA TRP A 99 -4.03 14.70 10.09
C TRP A 99 -3.74 15.91 9.21
N THR A 100 -3.38 17.03 9.81
CA THR A 100 -2.71 18.09 9.05
C THR A 100 -1.29 17.66 8.66
N PRO A 101 -0.67 18.30 7.65
CA PRO A 101 0.74 18.04 7.32
C PRO A 101 1.69 18.28 8.51
N GLU A 102 1.35 19.16 9.44
CA GLU A 102 2.12 19.49 10.65
C GLU A 102 1.99 18.42 11.75
N GLY A 103 1.01 17.49 11.63
CA GLY A 103 0.78 16.39 12.56
C GLY A 103 -0.29 16.67 13.63
N GLU A 104 -1.24 17.55 13.35
CA GLU A 104 -2.42 17.73 14.19
C GLU A 104 -3.52 16.73 13.76
N LEU A 105 -4.08 15.97 14.70
CA LEU A 105 -5.18 15.04 14.46
C LEU A 105 -6.48 15.80 14.21
N VAL A 106 -7.11 15.59 13.06
CA VAL A 106 -8.32 16.29 12.62
C VAL A 106 -9.57 15.42 12.77
N LEU A 107 -9.46 14.12 12.40
CA LEU A 107 -10.60 13.21 12.39
C LEU A 107 -10.13 11.80 12.71
N THR A 108 -10.96 11.04 13.42
CA THR A 108 -10.84 9.59 13.57
C THR A 108 -12.13 8.92 13.11
N ILE A 109 -12.05 7.99 12.17
CA ILE A 109 -13.15 7.14 11.72
C ILE A 109 -12.93 5.75 12.32
N GLY A 110 -13.97 5.21 12.96
CA GLY A 110 -13.87 4.02 13.82
C GLY A 110 -13.66 4.40 15.29
N THR A 111 -13.72 3.41 16.17
CA THR A 111 -13.46 3.58 17.61
C THR A 111 -12.16 2.85 17.96
N PRO A 112 -11.13 3.55 18.47
CA PRO A 112 -9.86 2.91 18.77
C PRO A 112 -10.00 1.69 19.68
N GLY A 113 -9.48 0.53 19.22
CA GLY A 113 -9.52 -0.74 19.94
C GLY A 113 -10.84 -1.51 19.86
N GLU A 114 -11.86 -0.97 19.17
CA GLU A 114 -13.14 -1.65 19.00
C GLU A 114 -13.31 -2.20 17.59
N SER A 115 -13.37 -3.53 17.44
CA SER A 115 -13.62 -4.16 16.15
C SER A 115 -15.09 -4.53 15.97
N ALA A 116 -15.60 -4.35 14.76
CA ALA A 116 -16.86 -4.99 14.37
C ALA A 116 -16.66 -6.53 14.29
N PRO A 117 -17.72 -7.34 14.42
CA PRO A 117 -17.60 -8.78 14.20
C PRO A 117 -17.08 -9.09 12.79
N LYS A 118 -16.25 -10.12 12.66
CA LYS A 118 -15.73 -10.57 11.36
C LYS A 118 -16.87 -10.80 10.36
N PHE A 119 -16.66 -10.35 9.14
CA PHE A 119 -17.60 -10.50 8.01
C PHE A 119 -19.02 -9.97 8.27
N SER A 120 -19.18 -9.07 9.25
CA SER A 120 -20.48 -8.49 9.57
C SER A 120 -20.94 -7.43 8.56
N GLY A 121 -20.06 -6.95 7.70
CA GLY A 121 -20.29 -5.81 6.81
C GLY A 121 -20.32 -4.46 7.51
N ARG A 122 -20.19 -4.42 8.84
CA ARG A 122 -20.09 -3.16 9.62
C ARG A 122 -18.62 -2.76 9.75
N PRO A 123 -18.26 -1.47 9.59
CA PRO A 123 -16.91 -1.00 9.81
C PRO A 123 -16.58 -0.86 11.32
N PHE A 124 -15.34 -1.13 11.72
CA PHE A 124 -14.24 -1.77 10.98
C PHE A 124 -13.85 -3.07 11.64
N ASN A 125 -13.31 -4.00 10.82
CA ASN A 125 -12.53 -5.12 11.36
C ASN A 125 -11.20 -5.21 10.61
N ARG A 126 -10.21 -4.45 11.08
CA ARG A 126 -8.85 -4.35 10.53
C ARG A 126 -8.81 -3.73 9.12
N PRO A 127 -9.12 -2.41 9.01
CA PRO A 127 -9.03 -1.67 7.75
C PRO A 127 -7.59 -1.65 7.25
N THR A 128 -7.42 -1.72 5.93
CA THR A 128 -6.11 -1.93 5.29
C THR A 128 -5.60 -0.70 4.54
N ASP A 129 -6.48 0.06 3.87
CA ASP A 129 -6.06 1.21 3.07
C ASP A 129 -7.20 2.22 2.88
N MET A 130 -6.87 3.39 2.35
CA MET A 130 -7.83 4.43 1.99
C MET A 130 -7.35 5.27 0.81
N VAL A 131 -8.31 5.77 0.04
CA VAL A 131 -8.11 6.82 -0.98
C VAL A 131 -9.16 7.89 -0.83
N VAL A 132 -8.88 9.09 -1.34
CA VAL A 132 -9.78 10.26 -1.26
C VAL A 132 -10.09 10.74 -2.66
N THR A 133 -11.38 10.87 -2.99
CA THR A 133 -11.86 11.37 -4.29
C THR A 133 -11.85 12.90 -4.33
N ASP A 134 -11.94 13.49 -5.52
CA ASP A 134 -11.90 14.95 -5.72
C ASP A 134 -12.97 15.72 -4.94
N ASP A 135 -14.12 15.08 -4.65
CA ASP A 135 -15.18 15.67 -3.80
C ASP A 135 -14.95 15.46 -2.29
N GLY A 136 -13.78 14.87 -1.92
CA GLY A 136 -13.41 14.60 -0.53
C GLY A 136 -13.99 13.32 0.05
N THR A 137 -14.73 12.52 -0.74
CA THR A 137 -15.23 11.22 -0.32
C THR A 137 -14.07 10.28 -0.01
N ILE A 138 -14.13 9.56 1.11
CA ILE A 138 -13.08 8.63 1.56
C ILE A 138 -13.54 7.21 1.25
N LEU A 139 -12.77 6.47 0.45
CA LEU A 139 -12.97 5.05 0.18
C LEU A 139 -11.97 4.25 1.00
N ILE A 140 -12.44 3.26 1.74
CA ILE A 140 -11.65 2.49 2.72
C ILE A 140 -11.80 1.00 2.43
N SER A 141 -10.69 0.27 2.30
CA SER A 141 -10.69 -1.18 2.31
C SER A 141 -10.67 -1.70 3.75
N ASP A 142 -11.64 -2.55 4.10
CA ASP A 142 -11.72 -3.24 5.40
C ASP A 142 -11.44 -4.73 5.16
N GLY A 143 -10.15 -5.03 4.86
CA GLY A 143 -9.76 -6.25 4.18
C GLY A 143 -9.54 -7.45 5.08
N TYR A 144 -8.86 -7.29 6.22
CA TYR A 144 -8.40 -8.45 6.98
C TYR A 144 -9.50 -9.19 7.73
N GLY A 145 -10.58 -8.51 8.09
CA GLY A 145 -11.63 -9.15 8.86
C GLY A 145 -13.04 -8.95 8.31
N ASN A 146 -13.22 -8.22 7.22
CA ASN A 146 -14.57 -7.85 6.76
C ASN A 146 -14.83 -8.06 5.26
N ALA A 147 -13.80 -8.11 4.40
CA ALA A 147 -13.91 -8.26 2.94
C ALA A 147 -14.83 -7.20 2.30
N ARG A 148 -14.66 -5.93 2.67
CA ARG A 148 -15.53 -4.81 2.30
C ARG A 148 -14.74 -3.62 1.79
N ILE A 149 -15.41 -2.82 0.96
CA ILE A 149 -15.04 -1.42 0.72
C ILE A 149 -16.14 -0.57 1.35
N HIS A 150 -15.73 0.46 2.10
CA HIS A 150 -16.62 1.43 2.73
C HIS A 150 -16.40 2.81 2.10
N ARG A 151 -17.49 3.52 1.86
CA ARG A 151 -17.50 4.90 1.36
C ARG A 151 -17.98 5.84 2.45
N TYR A 152 -17.17 6.84 2.77
CA TYR A 152 -17.43 7.83 3.83
C TYR A 152 -17.48 9.24 3.27
N SER A 153 -18.27 10.10 3.91
CA SER A 153 -18.22 11.54 3.66
C SER A 153 -16.89 12.14 4.15
N PRO A 154 -16.52 13.36 3.71
CA PRO A 154 -15.34 14.07 4.24
C PRO A 154 -15.40 14.30 5.76
N GLN A 155 -16.60 14.24 6.37
CA GLN A 155 -16.82 14.40 7.81
C GLN A 155 -16.79 13.08 8.59
N GLY A 156 -16.58 11.93 7.90
CA GLY A 156 -16.49 10.61 8.51
C GLY A 156 -17.83 9.93 8.73
N GLU A 157 -18.88 10.30 7.98
CA GLU A 157 -20.17 9.60 7.99
C GLU A 157 -20.18 8.48 6.97
N LEU A 158 -20.60 7.27 7.36
CA LEU A 158 -20.73 6.13 6.46
C LEU A 158 -21.85 6.38 5.45
N LEU A 159 -21.52 6.36 4.16
CA LEU A 159 -22.46 6.57 3.05
C LEU A 159 -22.89 5.25 2.41
N GLN A 160 -21.95 4.31 2.21
CA GLN A 160 -22.17 3.07 1.49
C GLN A 160 -21.14 2.02 1.87
N SER A 161 -21.47 0.74 1.68
CA SER A 161 -20.53 -0.38 1.75
C SER A 161 -20.87 -1.40 0.69
N TRP A 162 -19.83 -2.01 0.06
CA TRP A 162 -20.03 -3.11 -0.89
C TRP A 162 -18.94 -4.17 -0.76
N GLY A 163 -19.13 -5.29 -1.45
CA GLY A 163 -18.31 -6.48 -1.32
C GLY A 163 -18.84 -7.43 -0.26
N GLU A 164 -18.34 -8.64 -0.27
CA GLU A 164 -18.57 -9.70 0.71
C GLU A 164 -17.47 -10.77 0.54
N PRO A 165 -17.28 -11.68 1.51
CA PRO A 165 -16.31 -12.76 1.35
C PRO A 165 -16.67 -13.68 0.17
N GLY A 166 -15.70 -13.91 -0.73
CA GLY A 166 -15.87 -14.82 -1.85
C GLY A 166 -14.88 -14.55 -2.98
N ILE A 167 -15.04 -15.29 -4.09
CA ILE A 167 -14.16 -15.26 -5.26
C ILE A 167 -14.86 -14.76 -6.53
N ASP A 168 -16.17 -14.61 -6.52
CA ASP A 168 -16.91 -14.08 -7.66
C ASP A 168 -16.59 -12.59 -7.89
N PRO A 169 -16.81 -12.04 -9.08
CA PRO A 169 -16.67 -10.62 -9.34
C PRO A 169 -17.51 -9.78 -8.37
N GLY A 170 -16.87 -8.78 -7.72
CA GLY A 170 -17.49 -7.96 -6.69
C GLY A 170 -17.39 -8.52 -5.26
N GLN A 171 -17.03 -9.79 -5.09
CA GLN A 171 -16.66 -10.39 -3.81
C GLN A 171 -15.14 -10.25 -3.57
N PHE A 172 -14.68 -10.40 -2.34
CA PHE A 172 -13.27 -10.27 -1.97
C PHE A 172 -12.79 -11.40 -1.06
N MET A 173 -11.53 -11.79 -1.28
CA MET A 173 -10.80 -12.59 -0.28
C MET A 173 -10.12 -11.68 0.74
N VAL A 174 -9.29 -10.74 0.27
CA VAL A 174 -8.65 -9.72 1.10
C VAL A 174 -8.46 -8.45 0.26
N PRO A 175 -9.42 -7.51 0.22
CA PRO A 175 -9.22 -6.21 -0.41
C PRO A 175 -8.18 -5.44 0.40
N HIS A 176 -6.95 -5.34 -0.13
CA HIS A 176 -5.77 -4.93 0.62
C HIS A 176 -5.43 -3.46 0.39
N ASN A 177 -4.88 -3.11 -0.76
CA ASN A 177 -4.59 -1.71 -1.09
C ASN A 177 -5.50 -1.19 -2.20
N LEU A 178 -5.60 0.12 -2.25
CA LEU A 178 -6.43 0.87 -3.18
C LEU A 178 -5.57 1.77 -4.06
N GLY A 179 -5.98 1.93 -5.32
CA GLY A 179 -5.51 2.96 -6.23
C GLY A 179 -6.68 3.75 -6.76
N LEU A 180 -6.51 5.03 -7.00
CA LEU A 180 -7.57 5.90 -7.53
C LEU A 180 -7.07 6.69 -8.74
N ASP A 181 -7.87 6.69 -9.82
CA ASP A 181 -7.66 7.50 -11.01
C ASP A 181 -9.01 8.07 -11.47
N GLY A 182 -9.27 9.31 -11.11
CA GLY A 182 -10.55 9.97 -11.32
C GLY A 182 -11.70 9.20 -10.66
N ASP A 183 -12.60 8.62 -11.44
CA ASP A 183 -13.71 7.80 -10.97
C ASP A 183 -13.40 6.29 -10.91
N ARG A 184 -12.18 5.87 -11.26
CA ARG A 184 -11.74 4.48 -11.21
C ARG A 184 -11.04 4.15 -9.90
N LEU A 185 -11.61 3.21 -9.15
CA LEU A 185 -11.05 2.61 -7.95
C LEU A 185 -10.47 1.23 -8.31
N TYR A 186 -9.16 1.07 -8.14
CA TYR A 186 -8.48 -0.20 -8.24
C TYR A 186 -8.39 -0.82 -6.84
N VAL A 187 -8.76 -2.08 -6.70
CA VAL A 187 -8.75 -2.83 -5.44
C VAL A 187 -7.85 -4.05 -5.59
N ALA A 188 -6.75 -4.07 -4.88
CA ALA A 188 -5.87 -5.23 -4.77
C ALA A 188 -6.54 -6.31 -3.92
N ASP A 189 -7.19 -7.29 -4.56
CA ASP A 189 -7.78 -8.45 -3.89
C ASP A 189 -6.71 -9.54 -3.72
N ARG A 190 -5.86 -9.33 -2.70
CA ARG A 190 -4.55 -9.94 -2.54
C ARG A 190 -4.58 -11.47 -2.59
N GLU A 191 -5.41 -12.09 -1.77
CA GLU A 191 -5.44 -13.56 -1.67
C GLU A 191 -6.28 -14.21 -2.79
N ALA A 192 -7.01 -13.41 -3.58
CA ALA A 192 -7.65 -13.86 -4.81
C ALA A 192 -6.74 -13.68 -6.05
N HIS A 193 -5.51 -13.17 -5.88
CA HIS A 193 -4.52 -12.97 -6.96
C HIS A 193 -5.07 -12.14 -8.13
N ARG A 194 -5.78 -11.04 -7.83
CA ARG A 194 -6.41 -10.20 -8.84
C ARG A 194 -6.49 -8.74 -8.39
N VAL A 195 -6.67 -7.85 -9.34
CA VAL A 195 -7.15 -6.50 -9.10
C VAL A 195 -8.57 -6.40 -9.64
N GLN A 196 -9.49 -5.89 -8.85
CA GLN A 196 -10.83 -5.55 -9.30
C GLN A 196 -10.94 -4.04 -9.48
N VAL A 197 -11.52 -3.61 -10.59
CA VAL A 197 -11.69 -2.20 -10.94
C VAL A 197 -13.15 -1.82 -10.80
N PHE A 198 -13.41 -0.79 -10.00
CA PHE A 198 -14.75 -0.28 -9.74
C PHE A 198 -14.85 1.19 -10.15
N ARG A 199 -16.06 1.70 -10.29
CA ARG A 199 -16.32 3.13 -10.07
C ARG A 199 -16.31 3.44 -8.59
N THR A 200 -16.13 4.71 -8.26
CA THR A 200 -16.18 5.18 -6.86
C THR A 200 -17.56 5.00 -6.20
N ASP A 201 -18.60 4.68 -6.97
CA ASP A 201 -19.95 4.32 -6.48
C ASP A 201 -20.13 2.81 -6.19
N GLY A 202 -19.09 1.99 -6.42
CA GLY A 202 -19.10 0.55 -6.22
C GLY A 202 -19.51 -0.28 -7.45
N THR A 203 -19.77 0.36 -8.60
CA THR A 203 -20.05 -0.36 -9.86
C THR A 203 -18.79 -1.06 -10.35
N LEU A 204 -18.81 -2.39 -10.46
CA LEU A 204 -17.68 -3.16 -11.01
C LEU A 204 -17.52 -2.89 -12.52
N LEU A 205 -16.29 -2.57 -12.93
CA LEU A 205 -15.92 -2.29 -14.31
C LEU A 205 -15.12 -3.42 -14.96
N ASP A 206 -14.13 -3.98 -14.22
CA ASP A 206 -13.19 -4.96 -14.77
C ASP A 206 -12.55 -5.82 -13.67
N VAL A 207 -11.90 -6.93 -14.08
CA VAL A 207 -11.14 -7.83 -13.20
C VAL A 207 -9.85 -8.27 -13.90
N TRP A 208 -8.70 -7.91 -13.34
CA TRP A 208 -7.38 -8.31 -13.84
C TRP A 208 -6.88 -9.53 -13.09
N ASN A 209 -6.64 -10.64 -13.80
CA ASN A 209 -6.25 -11.93 -13.21
C ASN A 209 -4.78 -12.31 -13.47
N ASN A 210 -3.98 -11.39 -14.01
CA ASN A 210 -2.58 -11.62 -14.37
C ASN A 210 -1.58 -11.04 -13.36
N ILE A 211 -1.98 -10.95 -12.10
CA ILE A 211 -1.24 -10.35 -10.98
C ILE A 211 -1.09 -11.37 -9.87
N HIS A 212 0.13 -11.52 -9.33
CA HIS A 212 0.39 -12.44 -8.23
C HIS A 212 0.34 -11.70 -6.89
N ARG A 213 -0.57 -12.10 -5.99
CA ARG A 213 -0.72 -11.55 -4.63
C ARG A 213 -0.49 -10.03 -4.55
N PRO A 214 -1.29 -9.20 -5.27
CA PRO A 214 -1.14 -7.76 -5.24
C PRO A 214 -1.31 -7.22 -3.81
N CYS A 215 -0.33 -6.46 -3.34
CA CYS A 215 -0.30 -5.95 -1.99
C CYS A 215 -0.29 -4.42 -2.00
N GLY A 216 0.89 -3.78 -2.08
CA GLY A 216 0.98 -2.33 -2.26
C GLY A 216 0.45 -1.92 -3.63
N MET A 217 -0.28 -0.80 -3.71
CA MET A 217 -0.76 -0.29 -4.98
C MET A 217 -0.86 1.24 -4.96
N THR A 218 -0.51 1.86 -6.09
CA THR A 218 -0.70 3.30 -6.32
C THR A 218 -0.89 3.59 -7.80
N VAL A 219 -1.50 4.72 -8.12
CA VAL A 219 -1.51 5.26 -9.48
C VAL A 219 -0.46 6.36 -9.57
N GLY A 220 0.47 6.22 -10.50
CA GLY A 220 1.53 7.21 -10.72
C GLY A 220 1.05 8.44 -11.49
N PRO A 221 1.86 9.53 -11.51
CA PRO A 221 1.54 10.74 -12.27
C PRO A 221 1.51 10.51 -13.79
N ASP A 222 2.04 9.38 -14.27
CA ASP A 222 1.97 8.92 -15.65
C ASP A 222 0.65 8.18 -15.98
N GLY A 223 -0.26 8.05 -15.02
CA GLY A 223 -1.54 7.34 -15.14
C GLY A 223 -1.43 5.81 -15.10
N ASN A 224 -0.24 5.27 -14.87
CA ASN A 224 -0.02 3.83 -14.74
C ASN A 224 -0.26 3.34 -13.32
N VAL A 225 -0.68 2.08 -13.21
CA VAL A 225 -0.94 1.40 -11.93
C VAL A 225 0.30 0.61 -11.52
N TYR A 226 0.90 0.98 -10.41
CA TYR A 226 2.07 0.34 -9.81
C TYR A 226 1.62 -0.62 -8.72
N VAL A 227 2.05 -1.88 -8.79
CA VAL A 227 1.61 -2.95 -7.89
C VAL A 227 2.82 -3.66 -7.29
N GLY A 228 2.90 -3.70 -5.96
CA GLY A 228 3.82 -4.54 -5.21
C GLY A 228 3.23 -5.95 -5.09
N GLU A 229 3.95 -6.95 -5.57
CA GLU A 229 3.54 -8.34 -5.48
C GLU A 229 4.30 -9.03 -4.35
N LEU A 230 3.55 -9.62 -3.41
CA LEU A 230 4.14 -10.45 -2.35
C LEU A 230 4.57 -11.81 -2.88
N ASN A 231 5.47 -12.46 -2.14
CA ASN A 231 5.82 -13.85 -2.39
C ASN A 231 4.61 -14.77 -2.30
N GLY A 232 4.61 -15.80 -3.13
CA GLY A 232 3.70 -16.92 -3.00
C GLY A 232 4.15 -17.90 -1.93
N VAL A 233 3.24 -18.76 -1.48
CA VAL A 233 3.61 -19.97 -0.75
C VAL A 233 4.13 -20.98 -1.77
N ALA A 234 5.37 -21.43 -1.63
CA ALA A 234 5.90 -22.52 -2.45
C ALA A 234 5.12 -23.81 -2.10
N LEU A 235 4.17 -24.18 -2.95
CA LEU A 235 3.39 -25.42 -2.80
C LEU A 235 4.07 -26.63 -3.40
N MET A 236 5.14 -26.42 -4.20
CA MET A 236 5.90 -27.47 -4.84
C MET A 236 7.39 -27.17 -4.74
N GLU A 237 8.18 -28.20 -4.44
CA GLU A 237 9.64 -28.12 -4.48
C GLU A 237 10.10 -27.76 -5.91
N GLY A 238 11.00 -26.78 -6.03
CA GLY A 238 11.52 -26.30 -7.32
C GLY A 238 10.57 -25.44 -8.14
N ALA A 239 9.40 -25.04 -7.57
CA ALA A 239 8.56 -24.05 -8.23
C ALA A 239 9.30 -22.70 -8.33
N PRO A 240 9.17 -21.95 -9.45
CA PRO A 240 9.74 -20.63 -9.55
C PRO A 240 9.24 -19.72 -8.43
N ALA A 241 10.13 -18.95 -7.82
CA ALA A 241 9.72 -17.85 -6.93
C ALA A 241 8.95 -16.81 -7.76
N ILE A 242 7.72 -16.52 -7.34
CA ILE A 242 6.89 -15.46 -7.94
C ILE A 242 6.55 -14.47 -6.82
N GLY A 243 6.68 -13.19 -7.13
CA GLY A 243 6.49 -12.11 -6.17
C GLY A 243 7.81 -11.41 -5.86
N HIS A 244 7.89 -10.72 -4.73
CA HIS A 244 9.00 -9.84 -4.34
C HIS A 244 9.36 -8.81 -5.43
N ARG A 245 8.37 -8.29 -6.15
CA ARG A 245 8.60 -7.42 -7.31
C ARG A 245 7.58 -6.31 -7.39
N ILE A 246 7.89 -5.33 -8.21
CA ILE A 246 6.97 -4.28 -8.62
C ILE A 246 6.55 -4.57 -10.06
N SER A 247 5.25 -4.57 -10.31
CA SER A 247 4.67 -4.68 -11.64
C SER A 247 3.94 -3.38 -12.00
N VAL A 248 4.05 -2.96 -13.25
CA VAL A 248 3.38 -1.75 -13.75
C VAL A 248 2.42 -2.13 -14.85
N TYR A 249 1.23 -1.60 -14.77
CA TYR A 249 0.13 -1.82 -15.72
C TYR A 249 -0.35 -0.49 -16.27
N ASP A 250 -0.85 -0.49 -17.50
CA ASP A 250 -1.65 0.63 -17.97
C ASP A 250 -3.02 0.67 -17.28
N ARG A 251 -3.80 1.68 -17.61
CA ARG A 251 -5.14 1.91 -17.04
C ARG A 251 -6.13 0.78 -17.34
N GLU A 252 -5.89 0.02 -18.39
CA GLU A 252 -6.70 -1.11 -18.89
C GLU A 252 -6.22 -2.48 -18.37
N GLY A 253 -5.14 -2.52 -17.57
CA GLY A 253 -4.57 -3.74 -16.98
C GLY A 253 -3.60 -4.49 -17.88
N THR A 254 -3.11 -3.84 -18.95
CA THR A 254 -2.03 -4.40 -19.77
C THR A 254 -0.71 -4.28 -19.03
N PRO A 255 0.07 -5.36 -18.84
CA PRO A 255 1.36 -5.27 -18.18
C PRO A 255 2.37 -4.50 -19.04
N LEU A 256 2.94 -3.43 -18.48
CA LEU A 256 3.95 -2.60 -19.13
C LEU A 256 5.38 -3.06 -18.78
N GLY A 257 5.59 -3.55 -17.56
CA GLY A 257 6.89 -4.00 -17.13
C GLY A 257 6.91 -4.53 -15.69
N ARG A 258 8.05 -5.12 -15.31
CA ARG A 258 8.31 -5.62 -13.95
C ARG A 258 9.71 -5.25 -13.52
N TYR A 259 9.88 -5.04 -12.20
CA TYR A 259 11.15 -4.76 -11.57
C TYR A 259 11.29 -5.55 -10.26
N GLY A 260 12.44 -6.15 -10.05
CA GLY A 260 12.81 -6.94 -8.89
C GLY A 260 13.47 -8.25 -9.28
N ASP A 261 14.41 -8.71 -8.46
CA ASP A 261 15.06 -10.02 -8.63
C ASP A 261 14.09 -11.16 -8.26
N ALA A 262 14.34 -12.34 -8.80
CA ALA A 262 13.59 -13.54 -8.47
C ALA A 262 13.82 -14.00 -7.01
N GLU A 263 15.01 -13.69 -6.46
CA GLU A 263 15.37 -14.01 -5.08
C GLU A 263 14.99 -12.87 -4.14
N GLU A 264 14.37 -13.22 -3.01
CA GLU A 264 14.13 -12.24 -1.96
C GLU A 264 15.41 -11.82 -1.26
N GLY A 265 15.50 -10.57 -0.79
CA GLY A 265 16.69 -10.13 -0.06
C GLY A 265 16.77 -8.64 0.19
N GLU A 266 17.92 -8.23 0.74
CA GLU A 266 18.23 -6.84 1.11
C GLU A 266 19.17 -6.16 0.10
N ALA A 267 19.68 -6.87 -0.92
CA ALA A 267 20.56 -6.30 -1.93
C ALA A 267 19.81 -5.33 -2.86
N PRO A 268 20.53 -4.44 -3.58
CA PRO A 268 19.92 -3.58 -4.59
C PRO A 268 19.12 -4.41 -5.62
N GLY A 269 17.87 -4.05 -5.88
CA GLY A 269 16.98 -4.79 -6.80
C GLY A 269 16.22 -5.95 -6.15
N GLN A 270 16.55 -6.33 -4.93
CA GLN A 270 15.81 -7.35 -4.18
C GLN A 270 14.79 -6.74 -3.23
N PHE A 271 13.67 -7.45 -3.06
CA PHE A 271 12.62 -7.11 -2.10
C PHE A 271 12.28 -8.35 -1.25
N ILE A 272 11.66 -8.11 -0.09
CA ILE A 272 11.15 -9.16 0.80
C ILE A 272 9.62 -9.15 0.75
N ALA A 273 9.01 -7.99 0.98
CA ALA A 273 7.56 -7.87 1.07
C ALA A 273 7.10 -6.46 0.65
N PRO A 274 7.07 -6.11 -0.65
CA PRO A 274 6.58 -4.83 -1.14
C PRO A 274 5.12 -4.63 -0.70
N HIS A 275 4.90 -3.69 0.24
CA HIS A 275 3.62 -3.53 0.92
C HIS A 275 2.96 -2.17 0.67
N GLY A 276 3.74 -1.09 0.63
CA GLY A 276 3.29 0.25 0.28
C GLY A 276 4.08 0.80 -0.89
N LEU A 277 3.43 1.50 -1.80
CA LEU A 277 4.06 2.12 -2.97
C LEU A 277 3.63 3.57 -3.11
N ALA A 278 4.57 4.43 -3.54
CA ALA A 278 4.29 5.78 -3.99
C ALA A 278 5.18 6.14 -5.18
N VAL A 279 4.72 7.08 -6.01
CA VAL A 279 5.48 7.58 -7.17
C VAL A 279 5.53 9.10 -7.08
N ASP A 280 6.72 9.69 -7.16
CA ASP A 280 6.89 11.13 -7.14
C ASP A 280 6.71 11.78 -8.53
N SER A 281 6.75 13.13 -8.58
CA SER A 281 6.54 13.90 -9.83
C SER A 281 7.60 13.60 -10.91
N ARG A 282 8.75 13.01 -10.54
CA ARG A 282 9.84 12.63 -11.44
C ARG A 282 9.69 11.21 -11.97
N GLY A 283 8.76 10.43 -11.40
CA GLY A 283 8.54 9.02 -11.69
C GLY A 283 9.44 8.09 -10.87
N ASP A 284 10.12 8.58 -9.82
CA ASP A 284 10.81 7.74 -8.87
C ASP A 284 9.78 6.98 -8.03
N VAL A 285 10.03 5.68 -7.79
CA VAL A 285 9.12 4.82 -7.04
C VAL A 285 9.67 4.54 -5.65
N TYR A 286 8.86 4.79 -4.63
CA TYR A 286 9.18 4.46 -3.25
C TYR A 286 8.50 3.15 -2.89
N VAL A 287 9.29 2.18 -2.41
CA VAL A 287 8.85 0.84 -2.04
C VAL A 287 9.03 0.66 -0.54
N ALA A 288 7.92 0.58 0.16
CA ALA A 288 7.85 0.29 1.59
C ALA A 288 7.55 -1.18 1.82
N GLU A 289 8.20 -1.81 2.79
CA GLU A 289 8.16 -3.25 3.00
C GLU A 289 7.83 -3.62 4.45
N VAL A 290 7.03 -4.67 4.64
CA VAL A 290 6.78 -5.31 5.94
C VAL A 290 7.78 -6.46 6.16
N SER A 291 9.05 -6.16 6.00
CA SER A 291 10.14 -7.12 5.95
C SER A 291 10.40 -7.80 7.30
N PHE A 292 10.20 -7.10 8.43
CA PHE A 292 10.31 -7.70 9.76
C PHE A 292 9.18 -8.73 9.98
N THR A 293 7.93 -8.35 9.72
CA THR A 293 6.78 -9.24 9.88
C THR A 293 6.90 -10.51 9.04
N ILE A 294 7.30 -10.37 7.78
CA ILE A 294 7.34 -11.51 6.83
C ILE A 294 8.57 -12.38 7.05
N ARG A 295 9.72 -11.80 7.41
CA ARG A 295 10.99 -12.54 7.49
C ARG A 295 11.79 -12.25 8.75
N GLY A 296 12.01 -10.98 9.11
CA GLY A 296 12.94 -10.59 10.18
C GLY A 296 12.61 -11.20 11.53
N SER A 297 11.31 -11.31 11.87
CA SER A 297 10.82 -11.92 13.10
C SER A 297 11.06 -13.43 13.18
N HIS A 298 11.30 -14.10 12.05
CA HIS A 298 11.53 -15.54 11.95
C HIS A 298 13.02 -15.91 11.91
N LEU A 299 13.91 -14.91 11.93
CA LEU A 299 15.35 -15.14 12.03
C LEU A 299 15.76 -15.48 13.47
N ASP A 300 16.91 -16.13 13.63
CA ASP A 300 17.48 -16.45 14.95
C ASP A 300 18.89 -15.82 15.07
N PRO A 301 19.07 -14.74 15.87
CA PRO A 301 18.03 -13.96 16.55
C PRO A 301 17.18 -13.12 15.59
N PRO A 302 15.94 -12.73 15.95
CA PRO A 302 15.15 -11.79 15.18
C PRO A 302 15.89 -10.46 14.99
N ARG A 303 15.77 -9.86 13.78
CA ARG A 303 16.37 -8.56 13.49
C ARG A 303 15.55 -7.78 12.47
N ASP A 304 15.67 -6.45 12.51
CA ASP A 304 15.16 -5.59 11.46
C ASP A 304 15.87 -5.86 10.14
N LEU A 305 15.11 -5.79 9.06
CA LEU A 305 15.59 -5.93 7.69
C LEU A 305 15.34 -4.63 6.91
N LYS A 306 15.93 -4.53 5.72
CA LYS A 306 15.63 -3.42 4.81
C LYS A 306 14.10 -3.34 4.59
N SER A 307 13.52 -2.17 4.85
CA SER A 307 12.08 -1.94 4.76
C SER A 307 11.69 -0.73 3.90
N LEU A 308 12.67 -0.07 3.28
CA LEU A 308 12.43 1.06 2.40
C LEU A 308 13.48 1.10 1.29
N THR A 309 13.03 1.26 0.04
CA THR A 309 13.87 1.43 -1.15
C THR A 309 13.28 2.53 -2.01
N LYS A 310 14.11 3.46 -2.49
CA LYS A 310 13.74 4.37 -3.56
C LYS A 310 14.29 3.82 -4.88
N LEU A 311 13.45 3.71 -5.89
CA LEU A 311 13.81 3.34 -7.24
C LEU A 311 13.87 4.60 -8.10
N HIS A 312 15.07 5.06 -8.40
CA HIS A 312 15.27 6.20 -9.29
C HIS A 312 15.01 5.79 -10.75
N ARG A 313 14.10 6.50 -11.43
CA ARG A 313 13.76 6.23 -12.82
C ARG A 313 14.88 6.74 -13.74
N LYS A 314 15.55 5.84 -14.45
CA LYS A 314 16.51 6.22 -15.48
C LYS A 314 15.77 6.81 -16.69
N ARG A 315 16.27 7.93 -17.17
CA ARG A 315 15.73 8.66 -18.33
C ARG A 315 16.37 8.19 -19.63
#